data_563e32ab3fb8e6e889d10cc192ad62d3
#
_entry.id   563e32ab3fb8e6e889d10cc192ad62d3
#
_cell.length_a   1.000
_cell.length_b   1.000
_cell.length_c   1.000
_cell.angle_alpha   90.00
_cell.angle_beta   90.00
_cell.angle_gamma   90.00
#
_symmetry.space_group_name_H-M   'P 1'
#
loop_
_entity.id
_entity.type
_entity.pdbx_description
1 polymer ?
#
loop_
_entity_poly.entity_id
_entity_poly.type
_entity_poly.pdbx_seq_one_letter_code
_entity_poly.pdbx_strand_id
1 'polypeptide(L)'
;MTALGAAVVVLTVGVAPFLASAADHLDAPNVGSIHVDGSNNLSVTKVNGPLDINDVYVFKGNAVGHTVLAMTVNPAVNLGIGPSTFRAGAEYAFNIDTNKNSRSDRRYEIKFGSPNAAGAQSYRVVYEAGDHHRTIATGWTGASKWWNGVGSFAGVRSDPFFFDLLGFLGSVKGQGTRRLDDGHQTDFFVGLNTLAIVIEVPNAQLGGTGRNIGVWGTTRDPSGIRVDQMGRPAINTVFNPLADKVAFNKTAPYLQPTAMGGKFRANVVNTLAAFSALDGEGAYTSAQTGALADILLPDELRYDVGSTAAGPLNGRGLRDDVIDAELNIVTGGFPFAGRNATGAIPTDGVGPHSDYLAAFPYLGVAH
;
A
#
# COMPACT_ATOMS: atom_id res chain seq x y z
N MET A 1 -0.47 -1.52 -48.87
CA MET A 1 -0.17 -1.91 -47.48
C MET A 1 0.72 -0.82 -46.91
N THR A 2 0.11 0.15 -46.29
CA THR A 2 0.79 1.29 -45.64
C THR A 2 0.75 1.05 -44.13
N ALA A 3 1.94 0.81 -43.56
CA ALA A 3 2.11 0.69 -42.13
C ALA A 3 1.89 2.07 -41.49
N LEU A 4 0.88 2.21 -40.65
CA LEU A 4 0.74 3.34 -39.74
C LEU A 4 1.76 3.15 -38.61
N GLY A 5 2.81 3.96 -38.62
CA GLY A 5 3.69 4.08 -37.48
C GLY A 5 3.00 4.88 -36.38
N ALA A 6 2.77 4.26 -35.23
CA ALA A 6 2.34 4.95 -34.03
C ALA A 6 3.48 5.90 -33.58
N ALA A 7 3.27 7.19 -33.70
CA ALA A 7 4.17 8.19 -33.13
C ALA A 7 3.97 8.24 -31.62
N VAL A 8 4.93 7.71 -30.85
CA VAL A 8 5.01 7.93 -29.41
C VAL A 8 5.38 9.40 -29.21
N VAL A 9 4.41 10.21 -28.83
CA VAL A 9 4.64 11.58 -28.39
C VAL A 9 5.16 11.52 -26.95
N VAL A 10 6.47 11.58 -26.80
CA VAL A 10 7.08 11.82 -25.49
C VAL A 10 6.80 13.27 -25.11
N LEU A 11 5.77 13.50 -24.32
CA LEU A 11 5.59 14.77 -23.65
C LEU A 11 6.68 14.89 -22.57
N THR A 12 7.74 15.59 -22.86
CA THR A 12 8.67 16.08 -21.85
C THR A 12 8.02 17.22 -21.05
N VAL A 13 7.11 16.87 -20.17
CA VAL A 13 6.77 17.73 -19.06
C VAL A 13 8.02 17.76 -18.18
N GLY A 14 8.59 18.93 -17.92
CA GLY A 14 9.76 19.11 -17.07
C GLY A 14 9.51 18.58 -15.68
N VAL A 15 9.77 17.29 -15.49
CA VAL A 15 9.52 16.56 -14.24
C VAL A 15 10.83 16.58 -13.48
N ALA A 16 10.83 17.28 -12.36
CA ALA A 16 11.87 17.11 -11.33
C ALA A 16 12.03 15.59 -11.04
N PRO A 17 13.22 15.10 -10.70
CA PRO A 17 13.44 13.67 -10.50
C PRO A 17 12.53 13.18 -9.36
N PHE A 18 11.45 12.52 -9.72
CA PHE A 18 10.61 11.80 -8.77
C PHE A 18 11.33 10.50 -8.42
N LEU A 19 11.71 10.36 -7.16
CA LEU A 19 12.14 9.08 -6.62
C LEU A 19 10.90 8.18 -6.58
N ALA A 20 10.86 7.16 -7.41
CA ALA A 20 9.75 6.24 -7.46
C ALA A 20 9.97 5.13 -6.44
N SER A 21 8.97 4.87 -5.66
CA SER A 21 8.79 3.64 -4.92
C SER A 21 7.56 2.90 -5.47
N ALA A 22 7.53 1.60 -5.33
CA ALA A 22 6.39 0.80 -5.73
C ALA A 22 5.47 0.62 -4.53
N ALA A 23 4.18 0.58 -4.72
CA ALA A 23 3.17 0.78 -3.68
C ALA A 23 3.58 2.00 -2.85
N ASP A 24 3.72 1.88 -1.52
CA ASP A 24 4.32 2.95 -0.71
C ASP A 24 5.71 2.56 -0.16
N HIS A 25 6.34 1.56 -0.74
CA HIS A 25 7.71 1.17 -0.39
C HIS A 25 8.68 2.35 -0.54
N LEU A 26 9.45 2.65 0.50
CA LEU A 26 10.45 3.72 0.54
C LEU A 26 9.89 5.15 0.37
N ASP A 27 8.66 5.39 0.79
CA ASP A 27 8.08 6.73 0.73
C ASP A 27 8.10 7.49 2.06
N ALA A 28 8.31 6.78 3.17
CA ALA A 28 8.44 7.40 4.50
C ALA A 28 9.64 8.36 4.60
N PRO A 29 9.58 9.36 5.50
CA PRO A 29 10.66 10.33 5.66
C PRO A 29 12.00 9.69 6.00
N ASN A 30 13.03 10.08 5.27
CA ASN A 30 14.41 9.61 5.47
C ASN A 30 14.61 8.09 5.32
N VAL A 31 13.75 7.43 4.56
CA VAL A 31 13.86 5.99 4.32
C VAL A 31 14.88 5.69 3.23
N GLY A 32 15.10 6.59 2.32
CA GLY A 32 16.05 6.41 1.24
C GLY A 32 15.41 6.54 -0.13
N SER A 33 16.04 5.93 -1.12
CA SER A 33 15.58 6.01 -2.50
C SER A 33 15.88 4.74 -3.28
N ILE A 34 15.01 4.43 -4.22
CA ILE A 34 15.31 3.49 -5.30
C ILE A 34 15.86 4.29 -6.47
N HIS A 35 17.00 3.90 -7.00
CA HIS A 35 17.60 4.45 -8.20
C HIS A 35 17.85 3.34 -9.22
N VAL A 36 17.42 3.54 -10.46
CA VAL A 36 17.68 2.64 -11.57
C VAL A 36 18.59 3.38 -12.55
N ASP A 37 19.74 2.80 -12.84
CA ASP A 37 20.66 3.37 -13.82
C ASP A 37 20.28 3.02 -15.27
N GLY A 38 21.02 3.55 -16.25
CA GLY A 38 20.78 3.31 -17.68
C GLY A 38 20.93 1.84 -18.11
N SER A 39 21.47 0.98 -17.25
CA SER A 39 21.63 -0.47 -17.47
C SER A 39 20.62 -1.31 -16.69
N ASN A 40 19.59 -0.67 -16.14
CA ASN A 40 18.56 -1.27 -15.25
C ASN A 40 19.12 -1.84 -13.93
N ASN A 41 20.33 -1.45 -13.50
CA ASN A 41 20.81 -1.82 -12.19
C ASN A 41 20.08 -0.98 -11.13
N LEU A 42 19.64 -1.67 -10.10
CA LEU A 42 18.91 -1.07 -8.99
C LEU A 42 19.85 -0.82 -7.81
N SER A 43 19.78 0.37 -7.25
CA SER A 43 20.39 0.69 -5.96
C SER A 43 19.34 1.24 -5.00
N VAL A 44 19.43 0.82 -3.73
CA VAL A 44 18.50 1.23 -2.67
C VAL A 44 19.30 1.72 -1.48
N THR A 45 18.97 2.91 -0.99
CA THR A 45 19.48 3.42 0.28
C THR A 45 18.34 3.51 1.29
N LYS A 46 18.56 3.09 2.52
CA LYS A 46 17.50 2.97 3.53
C LYS A 46 17.98 3.42 4.91
N VAL A 47 17.18 4.21 5.60
CA VAL A 47 17.49 4.74 6.94
C VAL A 47 16.46 4.31 7.98
N ASN A 48 15.17 4.57 7.79
CA ASN A 48 14.10 4.28 8.76
C ASN A 48 13.20 3.11 8.32
N GLY A 49 13.75 2.15 7.59
CA GLY A 49 12.97 1.05 7.01
C GLY A 49 11.94 0.37 7.92
N PRO A 50 12.23 0.08 9.21
CA PRO A 50 11.25 -0.53 10.10
C PRO A 50 9.98 0.29 10.34
N LEU A 51 9.92 1.58 9.97
CA LEU A 51 8.75 2.44 10.11
C LEU A 51 8.10 2.81 8.77
N ASP A 52 8.67 2.34 7.67
CA ASP A 52 8.18 2.49 6.30
C ASP A 52 7.12 1.41 6.03
N ILE A 53 5.89 1.81 5.79
CA ILE A 53 4.80 0.89 5.46
C ILE A 53 4.90 0.54 3.99
N ASN A 54 4.99 -0.74 3.67
CA ASN A 54 5.00 -1.20 2.30
C ASN A 54 3.56 -1.38 1.80
N ASP A 55 2.75 -2.10 2.59
CA ASP A 55 1.40 -2.49 2.22
C ASP A 55 0.49 -2.62 3.42
N VAL A 56 -0.81 -2.37 3.17
CA VAL A 56 -1.91 -2.66 4.09
C VAL A 56 -2.92 -3.54 3.38
N TYR A 57 -3.40 -4.57 4.07
CA TYR A 57 -4.39 -5.52 3.57
C TYR A 57 -5.55 -5.64 4.55
N VAL A 58 -6.76 -5.80 4.03
CA VAL A 58 -7.96 -6.13 4.79
C VAL A 58 -8.83 -7.08 3.99
N PHE A 59 -9.10 -8.27 4.54
CA PHE A 59 -9.87 -9.31 3.88
C PHE A 59 -10.53 -10.27 4.87
N LYS A 60 -11.43 -11.10 4.38
CA LYS A 60 -12.10 -12.10 5.19
C LYS A 60 -11.11 -13.17 5.68
N GLY A 61 -11.09 -13.40 7.00
CA GLY A 61 -10.32 -14.47 7.60
C GLY A 61 -10.93 -15.87 7.41
N ASN A 62 -10.12 -16.91 7.64
CA ASN A 62 -10.58 -18.29 7.59
C ASN A 62 -11.44 -18.67 8.81
N ALA A 63 -11.19 -18.05 9.96
CA ALA A 63 -12.08 -18.25 11.12
C ALA A 63 -13.45 -17.61 10.84
N VAL A 64 -14.51 -18.34 11.16
CA VAL A 64 -15.88 -17.88 10.88
C VAL A 64 -16.15 -16.57 11.63
N GLY A 65 -16.64 -15.58 10.91
CA GLY A 65 -16.93 -14.26 11.47
C GLY A 65 -15.70 -13.44 11.84
N HIS A 66 -14.57 -13.68 11.17
CA HIS A 66 -13.33 -12.93 11.39
C HIS A 66 -12.87 -12.18 10.13
N THR A 67 -12.11 -11.15 10.38
CA THR A 67 -11.43 -10.33 9.37
C THR A 67 -9.92 -10.29 9.68
N VAL A 68 -9.12 -10.37 8.64
CA VAL A 68 -7.67 -10.21 8.69
C VAL A 68 -7.32 -8.76 8.41
N LEU A 69 -6.43 -8.22 9.23
CA LEU A 69 -5.71 -6.97 9.00
C LEU A 69 -4.22 -7.33 8.92
N ALA A 70 -3.58 -7.01 7.82
CA ALA A 70 -2.15 -7.22 7.66
C ALA A 70 -1.46 -5.92 7.23
N MET A 71 -0.26 -5.71 7.73
CA MET A 71 0.62 -4.60 7.38
C MET A 71 2.02 -5.15 7.18
N THR A 72 2.65 -4.76 6.09
CA THR A 72 4.07 -5.02 5.87
C THR A 72 4.85 -3.71 6.02
N VAL A 73 6.04 -3.81 6.59
CA VAL A 73 6.96 -2.68 6.77
C VAL A 73 8.38 -3.12 6.48
N ASN A 74 9.29 -2.17 6.25
CA ASN A 74 10.70 -2.46 6.07
C ASN A 74 10.97 -3.30 4.81
N PRO A 75 10.81 -2.74 3.61
CA PRO A 75 10.97 -3.48 2.35
C PRO A 75 12.39 -4.05 2.18
N ALA A 76 12.49 -5.20 1.49
CA ALA A 76 13.73 -5.84 1.12
C ALA A 76 14.68 -6.17 2.31
N VAL A 77 14.11 -6.68 3.39
CA VAL A 77 14.85 -7.08 4.61
C VAL A 77 16.03 -8.01 4.31
N ASN A 78 15.86 -8.95 3.39
CA ASN A 78 16.88 -9.93 3.01
C ASN A 78 18.03 -9.37 2.16
N LEU A 79 17.91 -8.14 1.66
CA LEU A 79 19.03 -7.47 0.97
C LEU A 79 19.99 -6.77 1.94
N GLY A 80 19.80 -6.91 3.25
CA GLY A 80 20.70 -6.34 4.27
C GLY A 80 20.66 -4.81 4.36
N ILE A 81 19.63 -4.17 3.83
CA ILE A 81 19.48 -2.72 3.75
C ILE A 81 18.91 -2.12 5.06
N GLY A 82 18.82 -2.89 6.10
CA GLY A 82 18.31 -2.45 7.40
C GLY A 82 18.11 -3.63 8.35
N PRO A 83 17.71 -3.39 9.61
CA PRO A 83 17.52 -4.45 10.57
C PRO A 83 16.34 -5.34 10.19
N SER A 84 16.48 -6.65 10.44
CA SER A 84 15.38 -7.63 10.31
C SER A 84 14.45 -7.64 11.54
N THR A 85 14.37 -6.53 12.25
CA THR A 85 13.59 -6.38 13.48
C THR A 85 12.74 -5.11 13.44
N PHE A 86 11.59 -5.14 14.09
CA PHE A 86 10.76 -3.97 14.31
C PHE A 86 11.49 -2.95 15.20
N ARG A 87 11.16 -1.67 15.06
CA ARG A 87 11.73 -0.64 15.91
C ARG A 87 11.15 -0.73 17.32
N ALA A 88 11.99 -1.07 18.29
CA ALA A 88 11.57 -1.15 19.68
C ALA A 88 11.02 0.19 20.19
N GLY A 89 9.90 0.14 20.91
CA GLY A 89 9.21 1.31 21.47
C GLY A 89 8.41 2.14 20.46
N ALA A 90 8.58 1.89 19.16
CA ALA A 90 7.74 2.49 18.12
C ALA A 90 6.33 1.89 18.14
N GLU A 91 5.42 2.60 17.49
CA GLU A 91 4.02 2.23 17.38
C GLU A 91 3.69 1.89 15.93
N TYR A 92 3.03 0.76 15.75
CA TYR A 92 2.40 0.33 14.50
C TYR A 92 0.91 0.21 14.77
N ALA A 93 0.06 0.72 13.89
CA ALA A 93 -1.36 0.65 14.17
C ALA A 93 -2.20 0.47 12.92
N PHE A 94 -3.27 -0.35 13.05
CA PHE A 94 -4.41 -0.32 12.15
C PHE A 94 -5.46 0.61 12.74
N ASN A 95 -5.90 1.57 11.94
CA ASN A 95 -6.95 2.51 12.28
C ASN A 95 -8.21 2.15 11.52
N ILE A 96 -9.36 2.23 12.18
CA ILE A 96 -10.65 1.77 11.65
C ILE A 96 -11.67 2.89 11.80
N ASP A 97 -12.18 3.37 10.66
CA ASP A 97 -13.35 4.26 10.57
C ASP A 97 -14.61 3.39 10.43
N THR A 98 -15.53 3.46 11.36
CA THR A 98 -16.78 2.68 11.33
C THR A 98 -18.01 3.51 10.96
N ASN A 99 -17.84 4.81 10.72
CA ASN A 99 -18.94 5.76 10.48
C ASN A 99 -18.76 6.62 9.21
N LYS A 100 -17.73 6.36 8.41
CA LYS A 100 -17.41 7.00 7.11
C LYS A 100 -16.98 8.46 7.22
N ASN A 101 -16.35 8.84 8.33
CA ASN A 101 -15.80 10.18 8.51
C ASN A 101 -14.28 10.25 8.40
N SER A 102 -13.63 9.10 8.07
CA SER A 102 -12.19 8.93 7.92
C SER A 102 -11.38 9.29 9.17
N ARG A 103 -12.04 9.16 10.34
CA ARG A 103 -11.42 9.26 11.67
C ARG A 103 -11.40 7.89 12.33
N SER A 104 -10.38 7.63 13.10
CA SER A 104 -10.25 6.35 13.80
C SER A 104 -11.24 6.28 14.95
N ASP A 105 -12.28 5.45 14.79
CA ASP A 105 -13.22 5.10 15.87
C ASP A 105 -12.70 3.93 16.70
N ARG A 106 -11.89 3.07 16.07
CA ARG A 106 -11.28 1.89 16.66
C ARG A 106 -9.86 1.75 16.16
N ARG A 107 -8.99 1.18 16.99
CA ARG A 107 -7.58 1.08 16.67
C ARG A 107 -6.98 -0.18 17.24
N TYR A 108 -6.05 -0.77 16.51
CA TYR A 108 -5.20 -1.85 17.00
C TYR A 108 -3.77 -1.31 17.03
N GLU A 109 -3.26 -1.04 18.23
CA GLU A 109 -1.88 -0.61 18.46
C GLU A 109 -0.98 -1.81 18.71
N ILE A 110 0.13 -1.89 17.99
CA ILE A 110 1.14 -2.92 18.16
C ILE A 110 2.45 -2.27 18.56
N LYS A 111 3.04 -2.74 19.66
CA LYS A 111 4.36 -2.30 20.15
C LYS A 111 5.28 -3.48 20.38
N PHE A 112 6.55 -3.28 20.05
CA PHE A 112 7.61 -4.27 20.17
C PHE A 112 8.60 -3.88 21.27
N GLY A 113 9.07 -4.90 22.00
CA GLY A 113 10.23 -4.79 22.89
C GLY A 113 11.55 -4.80 22.12
N SER A 114 12.65 -4.62 22.83
CA SER A 114 13.98 -4.82 22.27
C SER A 114 14.18 -6.28 21.85
N PRO A 115 14.95 -6.55 20.77
CA PRO A 115 15.28 -7.91 20.39
C PRO A 115 16.12 -8.59 21.48
N ASN A 116 15.86 -9.86 21.73
CA ASN A 116 16.70 -10.70 22.58
C ASN A 116 17.96 -11.17 21.82
N ALA A 117 18.80 -11.98 22.46
CA ALA A 117 20.02 -12.49 21.87
C ALA A 117 19.82 -13.33 20.58
N ALA A 118 18.62 -13.89 20.38
CA ALA A 118 18.24 -14.61 19.17
C ALA A 118 17.56 -13.70 18.11
N GLY A 119 17.48 -12.39 18.35
CA GLY A 119 16.82 -11.43 17.47
C GLY A 119 15.29 -11.40 17.61
N ALA A 120 14.69 -12.25 18.42
CA ALA A 120 13.25 -12.27 18.63
C ALA A 120 12.81 -11.13 19.55
N GLN A 121 11.63 -10.53 19.24
CA GLN A 121 11.06 -9.44 19.99
C GLN A 121 9.71 -9.87 20.59
N SER A 122 9.46 -9.51 21.86
CA SER A 122 8.11 -9.58 22.40
C SER A 122 7.24 -8.50 21.76
N TYR A 123 5.95 -8.79 21.58
CA TYR A 123 4.99 -7.77 21.17
C TYR A 123 3.67 -7.89 21.93
N ARG A 124 2.93 -6.80 21.94
CA ARG A 124 1.54 -6.77 22.40
C ARG A 124 0.67 -6.03 21.39
N VAL A 125 -0.58 -6.47 21.30
CA VAL A 125 -1.65 -5.82 20.54
C VAL A 125 -2.65 -5.25 21.53
N VAL A 126 -2.88 -3.95 21.45
CA VAL A 126 -3.90 -3.24 22.25
C VAL A 126 -5.03 -2.84 21.31
N TYR A 127 -6.24 -3.23 21.65
CA TYR A 127 -7.47 -2.76 21.02
C TYR A 127 -8.00 -1.53 21.77
N GLU A 128 -8.32 -0.49 21.00
CA GLU A 128 -8.83 0.77 21.47
C GLU A 128 -10.17 1.08 20.80
N ALA A 129 -11.17 1.46 21.59
CA ALA A 129 -12.49 1.90 21.12
C ALA A 129 -13.08 2.89 22.12
N GLY A 130 -13.11 4.20 21.78
CA GLY A 130 -13.39 5.26 22.73
C GLY A 130 -12.41 5.21 23.90
N ASP A 131 -12.92 5.23 25.14
CA ASP A 131 -12.10 5.17 26.36
C ASP A 131 -11.68 3.73 26.74
N HIS A 132 -12.07 2.73 25.95
CA HIS A 132 -11.73 1.34 26.23
C HIS A 132 -10.40 0.95 25.59
N HIS A 133 -9.43 0.62 26.43
CA HIS A 133 -8.12 0.13 26.02
C HIS A 133 -7.87 -1.25 26.67
N ARG A 134 -7.66 -2.28 25.85
CA ARG A 134 -7.36 -3.62 26.38
C ARG A 134 -6.32 -4.34 25.53
N THR A 135 -5.40 -5.02 26.18
CA THR A 135 -4.51 -5.96 25.49
C THR A 135 -5.33 -7.16 25.02
N ILE A 136 -5.29 -7.43 23.71
CA ILE A 136 -6.03 -8.54 23.07
C ILE A 136 -5.12 -9.65 22.57
N ALA A 137 -3.83 -9.40 22.42
CA ALA A 137 -2.84 -10.41 22.11
C ALA A 137 -1.46 -10.01 22.63
N THR A 138 -0.64 -11.01 22.92
CA THR A 138 0.80 -10.87 23.19
C THR A 138 1.53 -12.04 22.56
N GLY A 139 2.73 -11.82 22.03
CA GLY A 139 3.50 -12.88 21.39
C GLY A 139 4.98 -12.56 21.31
N TRP A 140 5.67 -13.40 20.58
CA TRP A 140 7.05 -13.22 20.15
C TRP A 140 7.10 -13.25 18.62
N THR A 141 7.95 -12.45 18.02
CA THR A 141 8.15 -12.46 16.56
C THR A 141 8.57 -13.84 16.08
N GLY A 142 8.09 -14.20 14.87
CA GLY A 142 8.34 -15.49 14.25
C GLY A 142 7.31 -16.59 14.59
N ALA A 143 6.43 -16.37 15.57
CA ALA A 143 5.44 -17.35 15.99
C ALA A 143 4.00 -16.83 15.87
N SER A 144 3.13 -17.64 15.29
CA SER A 144 1.67 -17.39 15.31
C SER A 144 1.06 -17.77 16.65
N LYS A 145 0.13 -16.97 17.12
CA LYS A 145 -0.58 -17.23 18.38
C LYS A 145 -2.06 -16.91 18.24
N TRP A 146 -2.88 -17.76 18.81
CA TRP A 146 -4.32 -17.55 19.01
C TRP A 146 -4.62 -17.41 20.48
N TRP A 147 -5.38 -16.36 20.83
CA TRP A 147 -5.81 -16.13 22.20
C TRP A 147 -7.16 -15.42 22.22
N ASN A 148 -8.13 -15.97 22.93
CA ASN A 148 -9.49 -15.41 23.05
C ASN A 148 -10.14 -15.03 21.72
N GLY A 149 -10.00 -15.87 20.70
CA GLY A 149 -10.56 -15.62 19.37
C GLY A 149 -9.79 -14.60 18.53
N VAL A 150 -8.61 -14.18 18.94
CA VAL A 150 -7.74 -13.29 18.18
C VAL A 150 -6.49 -14.03 17.73
N GLY A 151 -6.26 -14.07 16.43
CA GLY A 151 -4.99 -14.51 15.84
C GLY A 151 -4.01 -13.36 15.78
N SER A 152 -2.74 -13.60 16.11
CA SER A 152 -1.67 -12.61 15.96
C SER A 152 -0.36 -13.24 15.49
N PHE A 153 0.32 -12.55 14.61
CA PHE A 153 1.66 -12.88 14.12
C PHE A 153 2.43 -11.59 13.88
N ALA A 154 3.71 -11.60 14.17
CA ALA A 154 4.65 -10.59 13.68
C ALA A 154 6.00 -11.26 13.38
N GLY A 155 6.68 -10.86 12.31
CA GLY A 155 7.99 -11.41 11.93
C GLY A 155 8.29 -11.22 10.46
N VAL A 156 9.44 -11.76 10.02
CA VAL A 156 9.85 -11.74 8.62
C VAL A 156 8.97 -12.67 7.80
N ARG A 157 8.51 -12.21 6.65
CA ARG A 157 7.73 -12.94 5.66
C ARG A 157 8.19 -12.59 4.25
N SER A 158 7.87 -13.45 3.28
CA SER A 158 7.91 -13.11 1.86
C SER A 158 7.10 -11.82 1.65
N ASP A 159 7.62 -10.90 0.84
CA ASP A 159 6.89 -9.70 0.46
C ASP A 159 5.66 -10.11 -0.36
N PRO A 160 4.43 -9.80 0.07
CA PRO A 160 3.24 -10.23 -0.64
C PRO A 160 2.89 -9.37 -1.85
N PHE A 161 3.59 -8.26 -2.06
CA PHE A 161 3.35 -7.38 -3.19
C PHE A 161 3.98 -7.95 -4.47
N PHE A 162 3.37 -7.70 -5.61
CA PHE A 162 3.86 -8.09 -6.93
C PHE A 162 3.68 -6.94 -7.91
N PHE A 163 4.69 -6.67 -8.75
CA PHE A 163 4.69 -5.54 -9.66
C PHE A 163 5.94 -5.55 -10.57
N ASP A 164 5.77 -5.18 -11.86
CA ASP A 164 6.89 -4.86 -12.75
C ASP A 164 7.42 -3.44 -12.49
N LEU A 165 8.11 -3.28 -11.37
CA LEU A 165 8.69 -1.99 -10.96
C LEU A 165 9.60 -1.39 -12.03
N LEU A 166 10.46 -2.20 -12.67
CA LEU A 166 11.41 -1.69 -13.66
C LEU A 166 10.69 -1.21 -14.93
N GLY A 167 9.68 -1.94 -15.39
CA GLY A 167 8.82 -1.52 -16.50
C GLY A 167 8.09 -0.21 -16.19
N PHE A 168 7.55 -0.08 -14.98
CA PHE A 168 6.89 1.16 -14.51
C PHE A 168 7.86 2.34 -14.45
N LEU A 169 9.02 2.18 -13.83
CA LEU A 169 10.02 3.24 -13.72
C LEU A 169 10.46 3.74 -15.09
N GLY A 170 10.65 2.84 -16.05
CA GLY A 170 10.99 3.20 -17.40
C GLY A 170 9.84 3.86 -18.17
N SER A 171 8.61 3.31 -18.08
CA SER A 171 7.45 3.84 -18.79
C SER A 171 6.96 5.18 -18.25
N VAL A 172 6.90 5.31 -16.92
CA VAL A 172 6.24 6.44 -16.26
C VAL A 172 7.25 7.48 -15.78
N LYS A 173 8.43 7.05 -15.34
CA LYS A 173 9.44 7.94 -14.74
C LYS A 173 10.63 8.21 -15.68
N GLY A 174 10.72 7.52 -16.80
CA GLY A 174 11.85 7.65 -17.73
C GLY A 174 13.18 7.16 -17.15
N GLN A 175 13.15 6.27 -16.15
CA GLN A 175 14.32 5.68 -15.51
C GLN A 175 14.59 4.29 -16.06
N GLY A 176 15.81 4.07 -16.57
CA GLY A 176 16.17 2.81 -17.23
C GLY A 176 15.56 2.67 -18.63
N THR A 177 15.67 1.47 -19.18
CA THR A 177 15.26 1.14 -20.57
C THR A 177 14.04 0.23 -20.64
N ARG A 178 13.63 -0.38 -19.51
CA ARG A 178 12.47 -1.25 -19.42
C ARG A 178 11.16 -0.48 -19.65
N ARG A 179 10.13 -1.21 -20.11
CA ARG A 179 8.79 -0.67 -20.33
C ARG A 179 7.77 -1.72 -19.90
N LEU A 180 6.59 -1.28 -19.45
CA LEU A 180 5.49 -2.16 -19.06
C LEU A 180 4.96 -3.03 -20.20
N ASP A 181 5.21 -2.63 -21.44
CA ASP A 181 4.78 -3.30 -22.67
C ASP A 181 5.93 -3.92 -23.48
N ASP A 182 7.12 -4.09 -22.90
CA ASP A 182 8.32 -4.56 -23.62
C ASP A 182 8.39 -6.09 -23.80
N GLY A 183 7.41 -6.82 -23.28
CA GLY A 183 7.38 -8.29 -23.33
C GLY A 183 8.34 -8.98 -22.36
N HIS A 184 8.91 -8.24 -21.40
CA HIS A 184 9.87 -8.72 -20.41
C HIS A 184 9.41 -8.44 -18.99
N GLN A 185 8.10 -8.46 -18.74
CA GLN A 185 7.52 -8.20 -17.44
C GLN A 185 8.13 -9.12 -16.37
N THR A 186 8.54 -8.52 -15.29
CA THR A 186 9.23 -9.24 -14.20
C THR A 186 8.75 -8.70 -12.86
N ASP A 187 8.26 -9.60 -12.03
CA ASP A 187 7.95 -9.25 -10.66
C ASP A 187 9.23 -8.91 -9.90
N PHE A 188 9.33 -7.65 -9.48
CA PHE A 188 10.48 -7.17 -8.72
C PHE A 188 10.48 -7.69 -7.28
N PHE A 189 9.31 -8.00 -6.72
CA PHE A 189 9.13 -8.33 -5.30
C PHE A 189 9.24 -9.82 -5.01
N VAL A 190 9.14 -10.67 -6.04
CA VAL A 190 9.34 -12.10 -5.88
C VAL A 190 10.74 -12.39 -5.29
N GLY A 191 10.79 -13.11 -4.18
CA GLY A 191 12.07 -13.38 -3.48
C GLY A 191 12.54 -12.28 -2.53
N LEU A 192 11.82 -11.17 -2.39
CA LEU A 192 12.06 -10.19 -1.34
C LEU A 192 11.35 -10.59 -0.04
N ASN A 193 11.89 -10.12 1.08
CA ASN A 193 11.30 -10.27 2.40
C ASN A 193 10.96 -8.92 3.02
N THR A 194 9.92 -8.94 3.86
CA THR A 194 9.45 -7.78 4.61
C THR A 194 9.19 -8.15 6.06
N LEU A 195 9.04 -7.17 6.95
CA LEU A 195 8.50 -7.38 8.28
C LEU A 195 6.96 -7.31 8.21
N ALA A 196 6.28 -8.35 8.61
CA ALA A 196 4.84 -8.45 8.58
C ALA A 196 4.22 -8.43 9.98
N ILE A 197 3.11 -7.73 10.12
CA ILE A 197 2.19 -7.76 11.27
C ILE A 197 0.86 -8.25 10.74
N VAL A 198 0.34 -9.35 11.29
CA VAL A 198 -0.96 -9.91 10.90
C VAL A 198 -1.79 -10.14 12.15
N ILE A 199 -3.00 -9.60 12.15
CA ILE A 199 -4.01 -9.92 13.15
C ILE A 199 -5.27 -10.42 12.48
N GLU A 200 -5.91 -11.42 13.07
CA GLU A 200 -7.23 -11.90 12.65
C GLU A 200 -8.19 -11.74 13.81
N VAL A 201 -9.21 -10.91 13.62
CA VAL A 201 -10.07 -10.42 14.69
C VAL A 201 -11.54 -10.71 14.42
N PRO A 202 -12.37 -10.92 15.46
CA PRO A 202 -13.82 -11.05 15.30
C PRO A 202 -14.43 -9.81 14.63
N ASN A 203 -15.33 -10.00 13.66
CA ASN A 203 -16.04 -8.94 12.96
C ASN A 203 -16.75 -7.96 13.91
N ALA A 204 -17.19 -8.46 15.09
CA ALA A 204 -17.79 -7.63 16.12
C ALA A 204 -16.86 -6.49 16.61
N GLN A 205 -15.55 -6.71 16.60
CA GLN A 205 -14.55 -5.68 16.94
C GLN A 205 -14.41 -4.61 15.86
N LEU A 206 -14.95 -4.84 14.65
CA LEU A 206 -14.93 -3.92 13.51
C LEU A 206 -16.32 -3.28 13.27
N GLY A 207 -17.26 -3.48 14.16
CA GLY A 207 -18.64 -2.95 14.03
C GLY A 207 -19.65 -3.98 13.58
N GLY A 208 -19.25 -5.22 13.31
CA GLY A 208 -20.09 -6.34 12.88
C GLY A 208 -20.07 -6.61 11.38
N THR A 209 -20.48 -7.82 10.99
CA THR A 209 -20.59 -8.24 9.60
C THR A 209 -21.53 -7.32 8.81
N GLY A 210 -21.16 -6.98 7.59
CA GLY A 210 -21.90 -6.06 6.71
C GLY A 210 -21.67 -4.57 6.99
N ARG A 211 -20.90 -4.22 8.01
CA ARG A 211 -20.48 -2.83 8.24
C ARG A 211 -19.44 -2.44 7.19
N ASN A 212 -19.68 -1.35 6.46
CA ASN A 212 -18.64 -0.75 5.62
C ASN A 212 -17.71 0.10 6.48
N ILE A 213 -16.43 -0.26 6.51
CA ILE A 213 -15.38 0.40 7.31
C ILE A 213 -14.31 1.00 6.40
N GLY A 214 -13.58 1.99 6.93
CA GLY A 214 -12.31 2.46 6.37
C GLY A 214 -11.16 1.90 7.19
N VAL A 215 -10.08 1.46 6.53
CA VAL A 215 -8.89 0.88 7.18
C VAL A 215 -7.64 1.54 6.64
N TRP A 216 -6.74 1.96 7.52
CA TRP A 216 -5.40 2.43 7.14
C TRP A 216 -4.37 2.10 8.22
N GLY A 217 -3.13 1.93 7.78
CA GLY A 217 -1.96 1.73 8.64
C GLY A 217 -1.32 3.05 9.05
N THR A 218 -0.70 3.09 10.23
CA THR A 218 0.17 4.20 10.63
C THR A 218 1.36 3.67 11.42
N THR A 219 2.51 4.34 11.27
CA THR A 219 3.67 4.13 12.13
C THR A 219 4.03 5.43 12.86
N ARG A 220 4.51 5.28 14.11
CA ARG A 220 5.05 6.39 14.89
C ARG A 220 6.38 5.98 15.49
N ASP A 221 7.29 6.94 15.56
CA ASP A 221 8.54 6.71 16.25
C ASP A 221 8.35 6.62 17.78
N PRO A 222 9.39 6.22 18.55
CA PRO A 222 9.27 6.12 20.00
C PRO A 222 8.93 7.44 20.72
N SER A 223 9.06 8.59 20.07
CA SER A 223 8.64 9.89 20.60
C SER A 223 7.16 10.20 20.31
N GLY A 224 6.46 9.33 19.57
CA GLY A 224 5.06 9.48 19.20
C GLY A 224 4.83 10.30 17.92
N ILE A 225 5.89 10.70 17.23
CA ILE A 225 5.78 11.44 15.96
C ILE A 225 5.37 10.44 14.86
N ARG A 226 4.32 10.76 14.11
CA ARG A 226 3.93 9.96 12.94
C ARG A 226 5.03 10.03 11.88
N VAL A 227 5.48 8.85 11.46
CA VAL A 227 6.49 8.69 10.41
C VAL A 227 5.79 8.41 9.10
N ASP A 228 4.86 7.46 9.10
CA ASP A 228 4.22 6.99 7.89
C ASP A 228 2.74 6.68 8.07
N GLN A 229 2.02 6.61 6.95
CA GLN A 229 0.61 6.29 6.86
C GLN A 229 0.28 5.80 5.45
N MET A 230 -0.55 4.76 5.36
CA MET A 230 -1.02 4.18 4.11
C MET A 230 -2.41 3.57 4.27
N GLY A 231 -3.29 3.83 3.31
CA GLY A 231 -4.52 3.08 3.12
C GLY A 231 -4.46 2.22 1.86
N ARG A 232 -4.73 2.83 0.69
CA ARG A 232 -4.62 2.17 -0.61
C ARG A 232 -3.18 2.16 -1.09
N PRO A 233 -2.78 1.12 -1.85
CA PRO A 233 -1.46 1.11 -2.48
C PRO A 233 -1.29 2.31 -3.44
N ALA A 234 -0.06 2.74 -3.58
CA ALA A 234 0.43 3.70 -4.57
C ALA A 234 -0.16 5.14 -4.51
N ILE A 235 -1.09 5.48 -3.61
CA ILE A 235 -1.68 6.83 -3.57
C ILE A 235 -0.61 7.90 -3.40
N ASN A 236 0.21 7.81 -2.35
CA ASN A 236 1.26 8.79 -2.13
C ASN A 236 2.36 8.69 -3.19
N THR A 237 2.67 7.49 -3.65
CA THR A 237 3.74 7.21 -4.59
C THR A 237 3.46 7.71 -6.00
N VAL A 238 2.24 7.50 -6.50
CA VAL A 238 1.86 7.86 -7.87
C VAL A 238 1.45 9.31 -7.98
N PHE A 239 0.63 9.79 -7.03
CA PHE A 239 -0.04 11.08 -7.19
C PHE A 239 0.71 12.25 -6.56
N ASN A 240 1.47 12.04 -5.48
CA ASN A 240 2.17 13.14 -4.84
C ASN A 240 3.63 13.28 -5.32
N PRO A 241 4.06 14.49 -5.69
CA PRO A 241 5.47 14.76 -5.94
C PRO A 241 6.29 14.60 -4.65
N LEU A 242 7.59 14.30 -4.80
CA LEU A 242 8.51 14.03 -3.67
C LEU A 242 8.42 15.09 -2.56
N ALA A 243 8.28 16.36 -2.93
CA ALA A 243 8.19 17.47 -1.98
C ALA A 243 6.94 17.41 -1.08
N ASP A 244 5.90 16.70 -1.49
CA ASP A 244 4.61 16.63 -0.79
C ASP A 244 4.42 15.32 -0.01
N LYS A 245 5.18 14.26 -0.33
CA LYS A 245 5.04 12.92 0.24
C LYS A 245 5.07 12.89 1.77
N VAL A 246 6.09 13.52 2.36
CA VAL A 246 6.24 13.60 3.82
C VAL A 246 5.06 14.33 4.47
N ALA A 247 4.56 15.38 3.84
CA ALA A 247 3.39 16.11 4.35
C ALA A 247 2.13 15.25 4.24
N PHE A 248 1.98 14.48 3.16
CA PHE A 248 0.86 13.54 2.99
C PHE A 248 0.87 12.47 4.10
N ASN A 249 2.00 11.79 4.34
CA ASN A 249 2.14 10.75 5.37
C ASN A 249 1.85 11.27 6.79
N LYS A 250 2.04 12.56 7.02
CA LYS A 250 1.72 13.20 8.31
C LYS A 250 0.29 13.73 8.41
N THR A 251 -0.44 13.79 7.30
CA THR A 251 -1.81 14.32 7.25
C THR A 251 -2.82 13.20 7.50
N ALA A 252 -3.67 13.35 8.52
CA ALA A 252 -4.73 12.37 8.80
C ALA A 252 -5.70 12.24 7.61
N PRO A 253 -6.23 11.05 7.29
CA PRO A 253 -7.06 10.82 6.10
C PRO A 253 -8.18 11.84 5.93
N TYR A 254 -8.95 12.14 6.97
CA TYR A 254 -10.06 13.09 6.91
C TYR A 254 -9.65 14.53 6.53
N LEU A 255 -8.37 14.86 6.64
CA LEU A 255 -7.83 16.18 6.25
C LEU A 255 -7.24 16.19 4.84
N GLN A 256 -6.84 15.04 4.29
CA GLN A 256 -6.14 14.96 3.00
C GLN A 256 -6.84 15.71 1.86
N PRO A 257 -8.18 15.65 1.70
CA PRO A 257 -8.84 16.35 0.60
C PRO A 257 -8.69 17.88 0.66
N THR A 258 -8.53 18.45 1.86
CA THR A 258 -8.54 19.91 2.08
C THR A 258 -7.23 20.47 2.61
N ALA A 259 -6.33 19.62 3.10
CA ALA A 259 -5.05 20.05 3.66
C ALA A 259 -4.23 20.88 2.65
N MET A 260 -3.47 21.82 3.16
CA MET A 260 -2.61 22.72 2.36
C MET A 260 -3.39 23.41 1.22
N GLY A 261 -4.63 23.81 1.47
CA GLY A 261 -5.50 24.44 0.46
C GLY A 261 -5.99 23.48 -0.61
N GLY A 262 -6.09 22.17 -0.31
CA GLY A 262 -6.52 21.15 -1.26
C GLY A 262 -5.40 20.62 -2.18
N LYS A 263 -4.15 20.82 -1.79
CA LYS A 263 -2.99 20.49 -2.62
C LYS A 263 -2.93 19.01 -3.00
N PHE A 264 -3.16 18.09 -2.06
CA PHE A 264 -3.12 16.66 -2.35
C PHE A 264 -4.22 16.25 -3.34
N ARG A 265 -5.42 16.81 -3.17
CA ARG A 265 -6.51 16.60 -4.14
C ARG A 265 -6.16 17.16 -5.53
N ALA A 266 -5.53 18.32 -5.59
CA ALA A 266 -5.05 18.89 -6.84
C ALA A 266 -3.97 18.02 -7.50
N ASN A 267 -3.05 17.44 -6.72
CA ASN A 267 -2.05 16.49 -7.21
C ASN A 267 -2.72 15.28 -7.87
N VAL A 268 -3.72 14.67 -7.20
CA VAL A 268 -4.50 13.54 -7.75
C VAL A 268 -5.20 13.94 -9.06
N VAL A 269 -5.94 15.03 -9.07
CA VAL A 269 -6.67 15.53 -10.26
C VAL A 269 -5.72 15.75 -11.44
N ASN A 270 -4.58 16.40 -11.21
CA ASN A 270 -3.60 16.71 -12.25
C ASN A 270 -2.96 15.45 -12.83
N THR A 271 -2.61 14.48 -11.97
CA THR A 271 -2.02 13.20 -12.40
C THR A 271 -3.03 12.38 -13.21
N LEU A 272 -4.28 12.28 -12.76
CA LEU A 272 -5.34 11.62 -13.51
C LEU A 272 -5.59 12.26 -14.87
N ALA A 273 -5.61 13.59 -14.96
CA ALA A 273 -5.77 14.29 -16.22
C ALA A 273 -4.60 14.03 -17.18
N ALA A 274 -3.38 13.96 -16.66
CA ALA A 274 -2.19 13.71 -17.48
C ALA A 274 -2.15 12.28 -18.04
N PHE A 275 -2.43 11.27 -17.18
CA PHE A 275 -2.30 9.88 -17.61
C PHE A 275 -3.51 9.36 -18.38
N SER A 276 -4.72 9.86 -18.09
CA SER A 276 -5.93 9.41 -18.79
C SER A 276 -5.97 9.77 -20.27
N ALA A 277 -5.10 10.68 -20.72
CA ALA A 277 -4.97 10.99 -22.13
C ALA A 277 -4.19 9.94 -22.94
N LEU A 278 -3.53 8.99 -22.26
CA LEU A 278 -2.68 7.98 -22.92
C LEU A 278 -3.49 6.95 -23.71
N ASP A 279 -4.77 6.74 -23.36
CA ASP A 279 -5.66 5.80 -24.07
C ASP A 279 -6.11 6.27 -25.47
N GLY A 280 -5.78 7.52 -25.84
CA GLY A 280 -6.18 8.11 -27.11
C GLY A 280 -7.60 8.68 -27.17
N GLU A 281 -8.39 8.54 -26.12
CA GLU A 281 -9.75 9.10 -25.98
C GLU A 281 -9.75 10.54 -25.44
N GLY A 282 -8.55 11.05 -25.12
CA GLY A 282 -8.36 12.35 -24.48
C GLY A 282 -8.39 12.29 -22.95
N ALA A 283 -7.96 13.36 -22.32
CA ALA A 283 -7.91 13.44 -20.87
C ALA A 283 -9.31 13.31 -20.22
N TYR A 284 -9.38 12.78 -19.01
CA TYR A 284 -10.57 12.88 -18.19
C TYR A 284 -11.00 14.35 -18.03
N THR A 285 -12.28 14.59 -18.06
CA THR A 285 -12.84 15.90 -17.75
C THR A 285 -12.62 16.26 -16.28
N SER A 286 -12.72 17.54 -15.93
CA SER A 286 -12.59 17.98 -14.53
C SER A 286 -13.63 17.31 -13.59
N ALA A 287 -14.83 16.99 -14.11
CA ALA A 287 -15.84 16.26 -13.34
C ALA A 287 -15.40 14.81 -13.08
N GLN A 288 -14.82 14.13 -14.07
CA GLN A 288 -14.34 12.75 -13.96
C GLN A 288 -13.12 12.64 -13.04
N THR A 289 -12.13 13.52 -13.20
CA THR A 289 -10.96 13.55 -12.29
C THR A 289 -11.37 13.91 -10.87
N GLY A 290 -12.35 14.79 -10.71
CA GLY A 290 -12.94 15.15 -9.40
C GLY A 290 -13.61 13.97 -8.73
N ALA A 291 -14.43 13.21 -9.46
CA ALA A 291 -15.11 12.01 -8.94
C ALA A 291 -14.10 10.91 -8.53
N LEU A 292 -13.06 10.68 -9.33
CA LEU A 292 -11.99 9.74 -8.99
C LEU A 292 -11.18 10.22 -7.78
N ALA A 293 -10.87 11.51 -7.69
CA ALA A 293 -10.17 12.05 -6.53
C ALA A 293 -10.97 11.89 -5.23
N ASP A 294 -12.30 11.95 -5.30
CA ASP A 294 -13.20 11.72 -4.15
C ASP A 294 -13.29 10.22 -3.75
N ILE A 295 -12.93 9.30 -4.65
CA ILE A 295 -12.75 7.87 -4.35
C ILE A 295 -11.38 7.61 -3.73
N LEU A 296 -10.32 8.24 -4.26
CA LEU A 296 -8.94 8.01 -3.87
C LEU A 296 -8.56 8.70 -2.56
N LEU A 297 -9.21 9.83 -2.24
CA LEU A 297 -9.02 10.59 -1.01
C LEU A 297 -10.34 10.75 -0.25
N PRO A 298 -10.37 10.48 1.03
CA PRO A 298 -9.28 10.08 1.94
C PRO A 298 -8.63 8.74 1.60
N ASP A 299 -7.32 8.63 1.85
CA ASP A 299 -6.56 7.41 1.64
C ASP A 299 -6.86 6.38 2.74
N GLU A 300 -7.79 5.50 2.45
CA GLU A 300 -8.22 4.39 3.29
C GLU A 300 -8.78 3.24 2.43
N LEU A 301 -8.52 2.01 2.79
CA LEU A 301 -9.17 0.84 2.21
C LEU A 301 -10.61 0.77 2.72
N ARG A 302 -11.59 0.81 1.83
CA ARG A 302 -12.99 0.54 2.18
C ARG A 302 -13.24 -0.95 2.14
N TYR A 303 -13.93 -1.47 3.16
CA TYR A 303 -14.20 -2.89 3.27
C TYR A 303 -15.57 -3.16 3.93
N ASP A 304 -16.35 -4.02 3.30
CA ASP A 304 -17.58 -4.57 3.87
C ASP A 304 -17.23 -5.78 4.72
N VAL A 305 -17.27 -5.60 6.04
CA VAL A 305 -16.82 -6.58 7.02
C VAL A 305 -17.47 -7.96 6.80
N GLY A 306 -16.63 -8.96 6.59
CA GLY A 306 -17.07 -10.34 6.31
C GLY A 306 -17.42 -10.63 4.85
N SER A 307 -17.28 -9.66 3.96
CA SER A 307 -17.47 -9.86 2.52
C SER A 307 -16.44 -10.82 1.96
N THR A 308 -16.90 -11.66 1.02
CA THR A 308 -16.04 -12.50 0.17
C THR A 308 -15.86 -11.87 -1.21
N ALA A 309 -16.56 -10.77 -1.50
CA ALA A 309 -16.42 -10.09 -2.78
C ALA A 309 -15.02 -9.48 -2.85
N ALA A 310 -14.19 -10.02 -3.73
CA ALA A 310 -12.94 -9.40 -4.12
C ALA A 310 -13.24 -8.26 -5.09
N GLY A 311 -12.47 -7.21 -5.03
CA GLY A 311 -12.57 -6.11 -5.98
C GLY A 311 -11.76 -4.92 -5.52
N PRO A 312 -11.27 -4.08 -6.43
CA PRO A 312 -10.32 -3.01 -6.13
C PRO A 312 -10.83 -1.94 -5.15
N LEU A 313 -12.11 -1.98 -4.80
CA LEU A 313 -12.75 -1.03 -3.89
C LEU A 313 -13.44 -1.68 -2.69
N ASN A 314 -13.18 -2.97 -2.41
CA ASN A 314 -13.76 -3.68 -1.26
C ASN A 314 -12.71 -4.51 -0.51
N GLY A 315 -11.89 -3.82 0.25
CA GLY A 315 -10.74 -4.39 0.91
C GLY A 315 -9.53 -4.56 -0.02
N ARG A 316 -8.59 -5.38 0.42
CA ARG A 316 -7.44 -5.84 -0.35
C ARG A 316 -7.00 -7.19 0.18
N GLY A 317 -7.19 -8.23 -0.60
CA GLY A 317 -6.63 -9.54 -0.36
C GLY A 317 -5.19 -9.63 -0.88
N LEU A 318 -4.45 -10.66 -0.45
CA LEU A 318 -3.05 -10.85 -0.89
C LEU A 318 -2.90 -11.14 -2.39
N ARG A 319 -3.97 -11.63 -3.03
CA ARG A 319 -3.99 -12.00 -4.45
C ARG A 319 -4.68 -10.96 -5.34
N ASP A 320 -5.16 -9.87 -4.75
CA ASP A 320 -5.84 -8.84 -5.52
C ASP A 320 -4.81 -8.04 -6.32
N ASP A 321 -4.97 -8.03 -7.64
CA ASP A 321 -4.14 -7.27 -8.56
C ASP A 321 -4.59 -5.81 -8.56
N VAL A 322 -4.09 -5.09 -7.55
CA VAL A 322 -4.44 -3.68 -7.34
C VAL A 322 -3.71 -2.77 -8.32
N ILE A 323 -2.52 -3.19 -8.78
CA ILE A 323 -1.73 -2.39 -9.71
C ILE A 323 -2.38 -2.38 -11.10
N ASP A 324 -2.82 -3.51 -11.60
CA ASP A 324 -3.57 -3.57 -12.87
C ASP A 324 -4.84 -2.71 -12.79
N ALA A 325 -5.57 -2.80 -11.67
CA ALA A 325 -6.75 -1.97 -11.46
C ALA A 325 -6.41 -0.47 -11.46
N GLU A 326 -5.33 -0.06 -10.80
CA GLU A 326 -4.89 1.33 -10.74
C GLU A 326 -4.35 1.84 -12.08
N LEU A 327 -3.50 1.06 -12.76
CA LEU A 327 -3.00 1.38 -14.10
C LEU A 327 -4.16 1.61 -15.07
N ASN A 328 -5.12 0.69 -15.07
CA ASN A 328 -6.33 0.82 -15.89
C ASN A 328 -7.06 2.14 -15.62
N ILE A 329 -7.30 2.46 -14.34
CA ILE A 329 -8.01 3.70 -13.96
C ILE A 329 -7.21 4.95 -14.36
N VAL A 330 -5.92 5.00 -14.05
CA VAL A 330 -5.15 6.22 -14.29
C VAL A 330 -4.88 6.47 -15.76
N THR A 331 -4.85 5.42 -16.60
CA THR A 331 -4.62 5.55 -18.04
C THR A 331 -5.91 5.62 -18.88
N GLY A 332 -7.05 5.91 -18.27
CA GLY A 332 -8.29 6.21 -18.98
C GLY A 332 -9.36 5.13 -18.94
N GLY A 333 -9.08 3.96 -18.36
CA GLY A 333 -9.97 2.80 -18.38
C GLY A 333 -11.10 2.79 -17.35
N PHE A 334 -11.28 3.83 -16.55
CA PHE A 334 -12.44 3.88 -15.66
C PHE A 334 -13.73 4.01 -16.46
N PRO A 335 -14.78 3.20 -16.17
CA PRO A 335 -15.99 3.10 -17.00
C PRO A 335 -16.93 4.30 -16.83
N PHE A 336 -16.46 5.50 -17.14
CA PHE A 336 -17.35 6.66 -17.31
C PHE A 336 -18.18 6.52 -18.58
N ALA A 337 -19.36 7.12 -18.56
CA ALA A 337 -20.22 7.14 -19.74
C ALA A 337 -19.48 7.71 -20.98
N GLY A 338 -19.48 6.96 -22.06
CA GLY A 338 -18.83 7.34 -23.32
C GLY A 338 -17.32 7.06 -23.39
N ARG A 339 -16.74 6.35 -22.41
CA ARG A 339 -15.36 5.88 -22.45
C ARG A 339 -15.28 4.36 -22.45
N ASN A 340 -14.20 3.82 -22.98
CA ASN A 340 -13.89 2.40 -22.87
C ASN A 340 -13.57 2.05 -21.40
N ALA A 341 -13.76 0.77 -21.08
CA ALA A 341 -13.39 0.23 -19.76
C ALA A 341 -11.94 -0.28 -19.72
N THR A 342 -11.14 0.04 -20.74
CA THR A 342 -9.75 -0.41 -20.86
C THR A 342 -8.85 0.81 -21.02
N GLY A 343 -7.89 0.99 -20.13
CA GLY A 343 -6.86 2.02 -20.21
C GLY A 343 -5.78 1.70 -21.25
N ALA A 344 -4.90 2.65 -21.49
CA ALA A 344 -3.75 2.46 -22.38
C ALA A 344 -2.75 1.44 -21.83
N ILE A 345 -2.69 1.31 -20.51
CA ILE A 345 -1.86 0.32 -19.79
C ILE A 345 -2.81 -0.45 -18.85
N PRO A 346 -3.47 -1.50 -19.36
CA PRO A 346 -4.47 -2.23 -18.57
C PRO A 346 -3.84 -3.21 -17.57
N THR A 347 -2.56 -3.54 -17.73
CA THR A 347 -1.84 -4.52 -16.92
C THR A 347 -0.33 -4.24 -16.96
N ASP A 348 0.37 -4.60 -15.89
CA ASP A 348 1.83 -4.66 -15.88
C ASP A 348 2.36 -6.06 -16.25
N GLY A 349 1.44 -7.03 -16.49
CA GLY A 349 1.77 -8.39 -16.88
C GLY A 349 2.32 -9.27 -15.77
N VAL A 350 2.23 -8.82 -14.51
CA VAL A 350 2.67 -9.55 -13.32
C VAL A 350 1.45 -9.96 -12.49
N GLY A 351 1.44 -11.16 -11.97
CA GLY A 351 0.35 -11.69 -11.16
C GLY A 351 0.80 -12.12 -9.76
N PRO A 352 -0.15 -12.56 -8.92
CA PRO A 352 0.10 -12.87 -7.52
C PRO A 352 1.08 -14.03 -7.34
N HIS A 353 1.92 -13.94 -6.32
CA HIS A 353 2.85 -14.98 -5.90
C HIS A 353 2.14 -16.31 -5.61
N SER A 354 2.86 -17.42 -5.69
CA SER A 354 2.33 -18.75 -5.41
C SER A 354 2.56 -19.20 -3.95
N ASP A 355 3.34 -18.48 -3.17
CA ASP A 355 3.82 -18.85 -1.85
C ASP A 355 2.88 -18.46 -0.69
N TYR A 356 1.78 -17.76 -0.96
CA TYR A 356 0.80 -17.42 0.07
C TYR A 356 0.24 -18.65 0.76
N LEU A 357 0.18 -18.60 2.09
CA LEU A 357 -0.33 -19.70 2.91
C LEU A 357 -1.86 -19.75 2.88
N ALA A 358 -2.40 -20.96 2.85
CA ALA A 358 -3.84 -21.18 2.93
C ALA A 358 -4.41 -20.90 4.34
N ALA A 359 -3.57 -20.82 5.36
CA ALA A 359 -3.95 -20.61 6.75
C ALA A 359 -3.17 -19.45 7.36
N PHE A 360 -3.67 -18.94 8.49
CA PHE A 360 -3.01 -17.88 9.26
C PHE A 360 -1.51 -18.19 9.50
N PRO A 361 -0.58 -17.27 9.23
CA PRO A 361 -0.79 -15.84 9.00
C PRO A 361 -0.91 -15.43 7.51
N TYR A 362 -1.20 -16.31 6.60
CA TYR A 362 -1.50 -16.15 5.17
C TYR A 362 -0.33 -15.73 4.28
N LEU A 363 0.60 -14.91 4.76
CA LEU A 363 1.78 -14.48 4.00
C LEU A 363 2.79 -15.62 3.85
N GLY A 364 3.48 -15.65 2.72
CA GLY A 364 4.52 -16.62 2.41
C GLY A 364 5.63 -16.68 3.46
N VAL A 365 6.30 -17.82 3.54
CA VAL A 365 7.48 -17.99 4.41
C VAL A 365 8.62 -17.13 3.83
N ALA A 366 9.45 -16.56 4.69
CA ALA A 366 10.61 -15.80 4.27
C ALA A 366 11.59 -16.66 3.41
N HIS A 367 12.13 -16.04 2.38
CA HIS A 367 13.12 -16.62 1.48
C HIS A 367 14.48 -16.75 2.14
#